data_360e364ff4a35dfd8fd8181539ad4198
#
_entry.id   360e364ff4a35dfd8fd8181539ad4198
#
_cell.length_a   1.000
_cell.length_b   1.000
_cell.length_c   1.000
_cell.angle_alpha   90.00
_cell.angle_beta   90.00
_cell.angle_gamma   90.00
#
_symmetry.space_group_name_H-M   'P 1'
#
loop_
_entity.id
_entity.type
_entity.pdbx_description
1 polymer ?
#
loop_
_entity_poly.entity_id
_entity_poly.type
_entity_poly.pdbx_seq_one_letter_code
_entity_poly.pdbx_strand_id
1 'polypeptide(L)'
;MPENRDIRVCEAANTPVECSSERTVLRQQDGEASPRQVLLEVKDLEVTYGSGRKAFKAVNRANFEIYKGETFGLVGESGSGKTTIGRAIMRILPTSGGEVLYKGQKINGKISRQLDQQVIKEIQMIFQDPQSSLNERAKVSYIVGEGLQNVRPDLTAAQRE
;
A
#
# COMPACT_ATOMS: atom_id res chain seq x y z
N MET A 1 14.91 21.08 -14.76
CA MET A 1 15.00 19.69 -14.32
C MET A 1 14.29 19.62 -12.99
N PRO A 2 13.21 18.85 -12.80
CA PRO A 2 12.61 18.71 -11.48
C PRO A 2 13.54 17.85 -10.62
N GLU A 3 13.93 18.39 -9.48
CA GLU A 3 14.75 17.74 -8.47
C GLU A 3 14.08 16.44 -8.01
N ASN A 4 14.92 15.42 -7.90
CA ASN A 4 14.59 14.11 -7.38
C ASN A 4 14.10 14.29 -5.92
N ARG A 5 12.78 14.23 -5.70
CA ARG A 5 12.20 14.31 -4.35
C ARG A 5 12.36 12.96 -3.69
N ASP A 6 13.34 12.86 -2.81
CA ASP A 6 13.64 11.63 -2.07
C ASP A 6 12.47 11.22 -1.20
N ILE A 7 12.03 9.97 -1.39
CA ILE A 7 11.08 9.30 -0.51
C ILE A 7 11.88 8.72 0.65
N ARG A 8 11.58 9.17 1.85
CA ARG A 8 12.21 8.66 3.09
C ARG A 8 11.28 7.65 3.73
N VAL A 9 11.86 6.54 4.12
CA VAL A 9 11.16 5.46 4.82
C VAL A 9 11.63 5.50 6.28
N CYS A 10 10.69 5.72 7.20
CA CYS A 10 10.96 5.69 8.64
C CYS A 10 10.13 4.58 9.28
N GLU A 11 10.79 3.67 9.99
CA GLU A 11 10.11 2.73 10.89
C GLU A 11 9.61 3.47 12.13
N ALA A 12 8.35 3.26 12.51
CA ALA A 12 7.77 3.89 13.68
C ALA A 12 8.31 3.29 14.97
N ALA A 13 9.23 3.98 15.62
CA ALA A 13 9.54 3.77 17.03
C ALA A 13 8.89 4.90 17.85
N ASN A 14 8.44 4.57 19.05
CA ASN A 14 7.62 5.40 19.94
C ASN A 14 8.42 6.53 20.62
N THR A 15 9.27 7.25 19.87
CA THR A 15 10.05 8.41 20.34
C THR A 15 10.16 9.47 19.25
N PRO A 16 10.21 10.78 19.59
CA PRO A 16 10.39 11.84 18.61
C PRO A 16 11.78 11.73 17.97
N VAL A 17 11.82 11.53 16.65
CA VAL A 17 13.04 11.32 15.89
C VAL A 17 13.39 12.57 15.11
N GLU A 18 14.56 13.14 15.36
CA GLU A 18 15.21 14.09 14.48
C GLU A 18 15.69 13.35 13.22
N CYS A 19 15.23 13.79 12.07
CA CYS A 19 15.58 13.20 10.78
C CYS A 19 16.95 13.72 10.32
N SER A 20 18.03 12.99 10.59
CA SER A 20 19.34 13.21 9.99
C SER A 20 19.49 12.43 8.68
N SER A 21 20.30 12.92 7.75
CA SER A 21 20.46 12.49 6.37
C SER A 21 21.14 11.11 6.15
N GLU A 22 21.26 10.31 7.18
CA GLU A 22 21.82 8.96 7.12
C GLU A 22 20.71 7.92 7.31
N ARG A 23 20.75 6.85 6.54
CA ARG A 23 19.88 5.68 6.67
C ARG A 23 20.03 5.05 8.05
N THR A 24 19.39 5.59 9.07
CA THR A 24 19.33 4.96 10.37
C THR A 24 18.06 4.15 10.46
N VAL A 25 18.16 2.87 10.16
CA VAL A 25 17.14 1.88 10.50
C VAL A 25 17.23 1.67 12.01
N LEU A 26 16.37 2.36 12.76
CA LEU A 26 16.25 2.10 14.20
C LEU A 26 15.49 0.78 14.39
N ARG A 27 16.25 -0.28 14.59
CA ARG A 27 15.72 -1.59 14.99
C ARG A 27 15.48 -1.59 16.49
N GLN A 28 14.23 -1.65 16.93
CA GLN A 28 13.95 -2.09 18.30
C GLN A 28 14.26 -3.58 18.40
N GLN A 29 15.22 -3.92 19.25
CA GLN A 29 15.50 -5.28 19.65
C GLN A 29 14.57 -5.60 20.85
N ASP A 30 13.39 -6.13 20.55
CA ASP A 30 12.61 -6.83 21.56
C ASP A 30 12.90 -8.32 21.46
N GLY A 31 13.20 -8.90 22.62
CA GLY A 31 13.82 -10.20 22.83
C GLY A 31 13.29 -11.38 22.02
N GLU A 32 14.18 -12.34 21.75
CA GLU A 32 14.04 -13.65 21.10
C GLU A 32 13.54 -13.61 19.65
N ALA A 33 14.50 -13.65 18.73
CA ALA A 33 14.32 -13.60 17.29
C ALA A 33 13.71 -14.88 16.73
N SER A 34 12.42 -14.98 16.71
CA SER A 34 11.74 -15.71 15.63
C SER A 34 12.10 -15.05 14.29
N PRO A 35 12.42 -15.82 13.24
CA PRO A 35 12.75 -15.26 11.93
C PRO A 35 11.59 -14.36 11.48
N ARG A 36 11.85 -13.03 11.34
CA ARG A 36 10.84 -12.06 10.95
C ARG A 36 10.34 -12.43 9.56
N GLN A 37 9.08 -12.78 9.46
CA GLN A 37 8.46 -13.14 8.19
C GLN A 37 8.14 -11.87 7.39
N VAL A 38 8.77 -11.71 6.22
CA VAL A 38 8.42 -10.64 5.27
C VAL A 38 6.98 -10.84 4.79
N LEU A 39 6.14 -9.85 4.99
CA LEU A 39 4.74 -9.84 4.57
C LEU A 39 4.58 -9.19 3.21
N LEU A 40 5.19 -8.02 3.03
CA LEU A 40 5.18 -7.26 1.78
C LEU A 40 6.62 -6.85 1.44
N GLU A 41 7.01 -7.06 0.20
CA GLU A 41 8.31 -6.65 -0.33
C GLU A 41 8.10 -5.83 -1.60
N VAL A 42 8.73 -4.68 -1.66
CA VAL A 42 8.69 -3.78 -2.83
C VAL A 42 10.10 -3.63 -3.37
N LYS A 43 10.27 -4.00 -4.64
CA LYS A 43 11.56 -3.98 -5.35
C LYS A 43 11.51 -3.08 -6.56
N ASP A 44 12.37 -2.06 -6.58
CA ASP A 44 12.54 -1.12 -7.70
C ASP A 44 11.21 -0.60 -8.27
N LEU A 45 10.24 -0.34 -7.39
CA LEU A 45 8.90 0.08 -7.79
C LEU A 45 8.96 1.41 -8.53
N GLU A 46 8.40 1.42 -9.73
CA GLU A 46 8.27 2.60 -10.55
C GLU A 46 6.80 2.83 -10.93
N VAL A 47 6.36 4.08 -10.82
CA VAL A 47 5.04 4.52 -11.26
C VAL A 47 5.18 5.79 -12.08
N THR A 48 4.67 5.75 -13.31
CA THR A 48 4.71 6.87 -14.25
C THR A 48 3.30 7.25 -14.66
N TYR A 49 2.97 8.52 -14.56
CA TYR A 49 1.73 9.09 -15.06
C TYR A 49 1.94 9.68 -16.47
N GLY A 50 0.92 9.52 -17.32
CA GLY A 50 0.97 10.03 -18.68
C GLY A 50 1.82 9.17 -19.62
N SER A 51 2.03 9.67 -20.84
CA SER A 51 2.80 8.99 -21.86
C SER A 51 3.59 9.98 -22.73
N GLY A 52 4.65 9.49 -23.38
CA GLY A 52 5.50 10.28 -24.27
C GLY A 52 6.19 11.46 -23.55
N ARG A 53 6.21 12.64 -24.21
CA ARG A 53 6.90 13.85 -23.67
C ARG A 53 6.29 14.42 -22.39
N LYS A 54 5.07 14.05 -22.03
CA LYS A 54 4.37 14.50 -20.82
C LYS A 54 4.39 13.46 -19.70
N ALA A 55 5.18 12.38 -19.86
CA ALA A 55 5.30 11.36 -18.83
C ALA A 55 5.99 11.95 -17.59
N PHE A 56 5.38 11.73 -16.42
CA PHE A 56 5.89 12.15 -15.11
C PHE A 56 6.10 10.90 -14.23
N LYS A 57 7.35 10.64 -13.83
CA LYS A 57 7.68 9.55 -12.93
C LYS A 57 7.41 9.98 -11.48
N ALA A 58 6.31 9.50 -10.93
CA ALA A 58 5.87 9.83 -9.56
C ALA A 58 6.57 8.98 -8.49
N VAL A 59 6.97 7.76 -8.84
CA VAL A 59 7.77 6.87 -8.00
C VAL A 59 8.93 6.36 -8.83
N ASN A 60 10.15 6.48 -8.29
CA ASN A 60 11.38 6.09 -8.96
C ASN A 60 12.17 5.12 -8.08
N ARG A 61 12.10 3.81 -8.41
CA ARG A 61 12.83 2.72 -7.77
C ARG A 61 12.69 2.69 -6.24
N ALA A 62 11.45 2.70 -5.75
CA ALA A 62 11.20 2.53 -4.32
C ALA A 62 11.49 1.08 -3.90
N ASN A 63 12.23 0.93 -2.78
CA ASN A 63 12.61 -0.36 -2.22
C ASN A 63 12.35 -0.36 -0.73
N PHE A 64 11.54 -1.29 -0.22
CA PHE A 64 11.31 -1.52 1.22
C PHE A 64 10.64 -2.86 1.46
N GLU A 65 10.68 -3.29 2.73
CA GLU A 65 10.03 -4.51 3.21
C GLU A 65 9.16 -4.17 4.42
N ILE A 66 8.03 -4.85 4.53
CA ILE A 66 7.14 -4.80 5.69
C ILE A 66 7.03 -6.21 6.27
N TYR A 67 7.29 -6.35 7.57
CA TYR A 67 7.24 -7.62 8.25
C TYR A 67 5.86 -7.88 8.87
N LYS A 68 5.54 -9.12 9.11
CA LYS A 68 4.28 -9.50 9.74
C LYS A 68 4.19 -8.92 11.16
N GLY A 69 3.09 -8.21 11.43
CA GLY A 69 2.83 -7.58 12.74
C GLY A 69 3.51 -6.23 12.93
N GLU A 70 4.22 -5.72 11.94
CA GLU A 70 4.90 -4.44 11.99
C GLU A 70 3.98 -3.28 11.61
N THR A 71 4.22 -2.12 12.22
CA THR A 71 3.69 -0.83 11.76
C THR A 71 4.77 -0.10 10.99
N PHE A 72 4.53 0.10 9.68
CA PHE A 72 5.47 0.73 8.78
C PHE A 72 5.01 2.15 8.43
N GLY A 73 5.88 3.15 8.64
CA GLY A 73 5.61 4.56 8.35
C GLY A 73 6.31 5.02 7.06
N LEU A 74 5.54 5.55 6.10
CA LEU A 74 6.07 6.17 4.90
C LEU A 74 5.98 7.70 5.01
N VAL A 75 7.12 8.36 5.15
CA VAL A 75 7.23 9.81 5.40
C VAL A 75 7.85 10.51 4.20
N GLY A 76 7.47 11.76 3.98
CA GLY A 76 7.98 12.60 2.90
C GLY A 76 7.11 13.81 2.66
N GLU A 77 7.58 14.77 1.88
CA GLU A 77 6.86 15.98 1.53
C GLU A 77 5.56 15.72 0.75
N SER A 78 4.69 16.73 0.67
CA SER A 78 3.52 16.67 -0.20
C SER A 78 3.96 16.49 -1.66
N GLY A 79 3.34 15.53 -2.37
CA GLY A 79 3.71 15.19 -3.76
C GLY A 79 4.93 14.28 -3.91
N SER A 80 5.54 13.78 -2.82
CA SER A 80 6.70 12.85 -2.91
C SER A 80 6.35 11.44 -3.41
N GLY A 81 5.06 11.11 -3.64
CA GLY A 81 4.65 9.82 -4.16
C GLY A 81 4.12 8.81 -3.13
N LYS A 82 3.99 9.17 -1.83
CA LYS A 82 3.49 8.27 -0.78
C LYS A 82 2.14 7.62 -1.12
N THR A 83 1.16 8.43 -1.47
CA THR A 83 -0.18 7.97 -1.88
C THR A 83 -0.11 7.13 -3.16
N THR A 84 0.80 7.48 -4.08
CA THR A 84 1.02 6.73 -5.32
C THR A 84 1.56 5.33 -5.02
N ILE A 85 2.52 5.19 -4.09
CA ILE A 85 3.04 3.90 -3.64
C ILE A 85 1.90 3.06 -3.05
N GLY A 86 1.12 3.61 -2.10
CA GLY A 86 -0.01 2.89 -1.51
C GLY A 86 -1.01 2.41 -2.55
N ARG A 87 -1.40 3.27 -3.50
CA ARG A 87 -2.32 2.93 -4.59
C ARG A 87 -1.73 1.90 -5.56
N ALA A 88 -0.42 1.91 -5.79
CA ALA A 88 0.25 0.91 -6.61
C ALA A 88 0.29 -0.46 -5.94
N ILE A 89 0.54 -0.53 -4.63
CA ILE A 89 0.46 -1.77 -3.83
C ILE A 89 -0.95 -2.34 -3.86
N MET A 90 -1.96 -1.47 -3.71
CA MET A 90 -3.38 -1.84 -3.81
C MET A 90 -3.83 -2.17 -5.23
N ARG A 91 -2.95 -2.08 -6.23
CA ARG A 91 -3.25 -2.31 -7.65
C ARG A 91 -4.31 -1.37 -8.25
N ILE A 92 -4.60 -0.27 -7.56
CA ILE A 92 -5.46 0.81 -8.07
C ILE A 92 -4.75 1.57 -9.20
N LEU A 93 -3.42 1.69 -9.11
CA LEU A 93 -2.57 2.28 -10.14
C LEU A 93 -1.66 1.22 -10.76
N PRO A 94 -1.52 1.20 -12.09
CA PRO A 94 -0.56 0.34 -12.75
C PRO A 94 0.87 0.77 -12.41
N THR A 95 1.76 -0.20 -12.25
CA THR A 95 3.20 0.02 -12.11
C THR A 95 3.85 0.11 -13.47
N SER A 96 4.81 1.00 -13.66
CA SER A 96 5.61 1.11 -14.89
C SER A 96 6.89 0.27 -14.83
N GLY A 97 7.32 -0.15 -13.63
CA GLY A 97 8.47 -1.01 -13.40
C GLY A 97 8.50 -1.56 -11.98
N GLY A 98 9.41 -2.49 -11.74
CA GLY A 98 9.62 -3.11 -10.44
C GLY A 98 8.60 -4.18 -10.07
N GLU A 99 8.72 -4.67 -8.85
CA GLU A 99 7.91 -5.76 -8.32
C GLU A 99 7.34 -5.43 -6.95
N VAL A 100 6.11 -5.87 -6.73
CA VAL A 100 5.46 -5.89 -5.43
C VAL A 100 5.12 -7.33 -5.11
N LEU A 101 5.71 -7.86 -4.03
CA LEU A 101 5.49 -9.23 -3.58
C LEU A 101 4.73 -9.21 -2.25
N TYR A 102 3.65 -9.96 -2.18
CA TYR A 102 2.89 -10.19 -0.97
C TYR A 102 2.98 -11.65 -0.57
N LYS A 103 3.48 -11.94 0.63
CA LYS A 103 3.78 -13.31 1.08
C LYS A 103 4.65 -14.09 0.07
N GLY A 104 5.62 -13.41 -0.54
CA GLY A 104 6.51 -13.98 -1.57
C GLY A 104 5.90 -14.15 -2.96
N GLN A 105 4.64 -13.79 -3.17
CA GLN A 105 3.97 -13.88 -4.47
C GLN A 105 3.86 -12.50 -5.11
N LYS A 106 4.25 -12.39 -6.38
CA LYS A 106 4.13 -11.14 -7.13
C LYS A 106 2.66 -10.77 -7.35
N ILE A 107 2.28 -9.57 -6.91
CA ILE A 107 0.90 -9.09 -6.96
C ILE A 107 0.68 -7.94 -7.96
N ASN A 108 1.73 -7.31 -8.49
CA ASN A 108 1.58 -6.27 -9.52
C ASN A 108 1.58 -6.86 -10.93
N GLY A 109 0.96 -6.13 -11.87
CA GLY A 109 0.78 -6.59 -13.25
C GLY A 109 -0.36 -7.61 -13.41
N LYS A 110 -0.20 -8.55 -14.34
CA LYS A 110 -1.18 -9.62 -14.58
C LYS A 110 -0.98 -10.75 -13.58
N ILE A 111 -2.01 -11.04 -12.80
CA ILE A 111 -2.02 -12.13 -11.82
C ILE A 111 -3.23 -13.04 -12.04
N SER A 112 -3.22 -14.23 -11.42
CA SER A 112 -4.35 -15.14 -11.48
C SER A 112 -5.57 -14.58 -10.73
N ARG A 113 -6.77 -14.97 -11.14
CA ARG A 113 -8.02 -14.56 -10.47
C ARG A 113 -8.06 -14.99 -9.00
N GLN A 114 -7.48 -16.13 -8.67
CA GLN A 114 -7.42 -16.62 -7.29
C GLN A 114 -6.55 -15.71 -6.41
N LEU A 115 -5.35 -15.38 -6.90
CA LEU A 115 -4.44 -14.46 -6.19
C LEU A 115 -5.05 -13.06 -6.07
N ASP A 116 -5.73 -12.58 -7.11
CA ASP A 116 -6.43 -11.29 -7.08
C ASP A 116 -7.50 -11.24 -5.99
N GLN A 117 -8.34 -12.27 -5.89
CA GLN A 117 -9.36 -12.37 -4.83
C GLN A 117 -8.74 -12.48 -3.43
N GLN A 118 -7.61 -13.16 -3.29
CA GLN A 118 -6.90 -13.23 -2.02
C GLN A 118 -6.36 -11.87 -1.60
N VAL A 119 -5.68 -11.15 -2.52
CA VAL A 119 -5.13 -9.82 -2.27
C VAL A 119 -6.23 -8.84 -1.86
N ILE A 120 -7.37 -8.83 -2.56
CA ILE A 120 -8.52 -7.96 -2.24
C ILE A 120 -9.05 -8.22 -0.83
N LYS A 121 -9.07 -9.48 -0.37
CA LYS A 121 -9.53 -9.83 0.98
C LYS A 121 -8.53 -9.47 2.08
N GLU A 122 -7.24 -9.59 1.80
CA GLU A 122 -6.18 -9.49 2.81
C GLU A 122 -5.55 -8.10 2.89
N ILE A 123 -5.56 -7.32 1.80
CA ILE A 123 -5.00 -5.97 1.78
C ILE A 123 -6.13 -4.97 1.58
N GLN A 124 -6.26 -4.03 2.52
CA GLN A 124 -7.29 -3.00 2.47
C GLN A 124 -6.69 -1.60 2.64
N MET A 125 -7.35 -0.59 2.12
CA MET A 125 -6.93 0.80 2.18
C MET A 125 -7.99 1.65 2.85
N ILE A 126 -7.55 2.47 3.81
CA ILE A 126 -8.37 3.54 4.37
C ILE A 126 -7.99 4.82 3.62
N PHE A 127 -8.97 5.44 2.95
CA PHE A 127 -8.75 6.68 2.22
C PHE A 127 -8.64 7.86 3.17
N GLN A 128 -7.87 8.87 2.77
CA GLN A 128 -7.62 10.09 3.55
C GLN A 128 -8.91 10.88 3.84
N ASP A 129 -9.85 10.87 2.91
CA ASP A 129 -11.19 11.43 3.06
C ASP A 129 -12.22 10.32 2.82
N PRO A 130 -12.69 9.66 3.90
CA PRO A 130 -13.68 8.59 3.76
C PRO A 130 -15.04 9.10 3.30
N GLN A 131 -15.40 10.35 3.55
CA GLN A 131 -16.69 10.90 3.16
C GLN A 131 -16.83 11.00 1.63
N SER A 132 -15.78 11.43 0.94
CA SER A 132 -15.77 11.51 -0.51
C SER A 132 -15.87 10.14 -1.21
N SER A 133 -15.60 9.06 -0.47
CA SER A 133 -15.67 7.68 -0.97
C SER A 133 -17.04 7.04 -0.79
N LEU A 134 -17.93 7.66 0.00
CA LEU A 134 -19.26 7.15 0.30
C LEU A 134 -20.28 7.74 -0.69
N ASN A 135 -21.23 6.91 -1.12
CA ASN A 135 -22.37 7.37 -1.89
C ASN A 135 -23.41 8.00 -0.95
N GLU A 136 -23.49 9.33 -0.90
CA GLU A 136 -24.41 10.09 -0.04
C GLU A 136 -25.89 9.76 -0.28
N ARG A 137 -26.24 9.20 -1.46
CA ARG A 137 -27.61 8.80 -1.79
C ARG A 137 -27.93 7.37 -1.40
N ALA A 138 -26.94 6.59 -0.97
CA ALA A 138 -27.15 5.21 -0.58
C ALA A 138 -27.56 5.12 0.90
N LYS A 139 -28.37 4.11 1.22
CA LYS A 139 -28.71 3.80 2.61
C LYS A 139 -27.46 3.32 3.37
N VAL A 140 -27.35 3.65 4.65
CA VAL A 140 -26.21 3.22 5.49
C VAL A 140 -26.05 1.69 5.48
N SER A 141 -27.17 0.94 5.56
CA SER A 141 -27.13 -0.54 5.47
C SER A 141 -26.52 -1.03 4.17
N TYR A 142 -26.78 -0.35 3.04
CA TYR A 142 -26.18 -0.70 1.76
C TYR A 142 -24.67 -0.43 1.76
N ILE A 143 -24.25 0.74 2.23
CA ILE A 143 -22.83 1.14 2.30
C ILE A 143 -22.03 0.14 3.15
N VAL A 144 -22.55 -0.22 4.32
CA VAL A 144 -21.90 -1.20 5.21
C VAL A 144 -21.93 -2.60 4.59
N GLY A 145 -23.04 -2.98 3.94
CA GLY A 145 -23.21 -4.31 3.35
C GLY A 145 -22.45 -4.52 2.04
N GLU A 146 -22.06 -3.46 1.32
CA GLU A 146 -21.36 -3.56 0.03
C GLU A 146 -20.03 -4.33 0.15
N GLY A 147 -19.26 -4.07 1.21
CA GLY A 147 -18.04 -4.81 1.50
C GLY A 147 -18.28 -6.30 1.69
N LEU A 148 -19.35 -6.68 2.39
CA LEU A 148 -19.73 -8.09 2.57
C LEU A 148 -20.14 -8.74 1.25
N GLN A 149 -20.80 -8.04 0.35
CA GLN A 149 -21.18 -8.58 -0.96
C GLN A 149 -19.98 -8.96 -1.79
N ASN A 150 -18.92 -8.19 -1.73
CA ASN A 150 -17.69 -8.43 -2.49
C ASN A 150 -16.82 -9.55 -1.88
N VAL A 151 -16.76 -9.63 -0.55
CA VAL A 151 -15.91 -10.60 0.18
C VAL A 151 -16.62 -11.93 0.41
N ARG A 152 -17.94 -11.90 0.63
CA ARG A 152 -18.79 -13.05 0.94
C ARG A 152 -20.02 -13.09 0.03
N PRO A 153 -19.84 -13.34 -1.28
CA PRO A 153 -20.95 -13.43 -2.23
C PRO A 153 -21.88 -14.62 -1.95
N ASP A 154 -21.44 -15.58 -1.15
CA ASP A 154 -22.18 -16.78 -0.71
C ASP A 154 -23.30 -16.46 0.30
N LEU A 155 -23.27 -15.30 0.96
CA LEU A 155 -24.30 -14.92 1.93
C LEU A 155 -25.58 -14.45 1.25
N THR A 156 -26.72 -14.91 1.74
CA THR A 156 -28.05 -14.42 1.33
C THR A 156 -28.32 -13.01 1.85
N ALA A 157 -29.30 -12.30 1.28
CA ALA A 157 -29.67 -10.95 1.74
C ALA A 157 -30.00 -10.92 3.24
N ALA A 158 -30.74 -11.90 3.75
CA ALA A 158 -31.10 -12.03 5.16
C ALA A 158 -29.93 -12.33 6.12
N GLN A 159 -28.83 -12.88 5.59
CA GLN A 159 -27.61 -13.14 6.37
C GLN A 159 -26.62 -11.95 6.37
N ARG A 160 -26.91 -10.92 5.58
CA ARG A 160 -26.11 -9.69 5.48
C ARG A 160 -26.69 -8.54 6.31
N GLU A 161 -27.95 -8.65 6.77
CA GLU A 161 -28.60 -7.77 7.72
C GLU A 161 -28.25 -8.15 9.18
#